data_252cbd13367495feaa5692e0a70b8f63
#
_entry.id   252cbd13367495feaa5692e0a70b8f63
#
_cell.length_a   1.000
_cell.length_b   1.000
_cell.length_c   1.000
_cell.angle_alpha   90.00
_cell.angle_beta   90.00
_cell.angle_gamma   90.00
#
_symmetry.space_group_name_H-M   'P 1'
#
loop_
_entity.id
_entity.type
_entity.pdbx_description
1 polymer ?
#
loop_
_entity_poly.entity_id
_entity_poly.type
_entity_poly.pdbx_seq_one_letter_code
_entity_poly.pdbx_strand_id
1 'polypeptide(L)'
;DEHIGISQKIGSAEQRDEVERQLLLGLSELGYSEERNLLLERRYADSQLSRLPAFAQEFAARNFDAIVTTCTPSTRAARNATRRIPIVMVAVADPVGAQFVNSLAYPGTNITGRSSQSNDIVAKMLSLFQRAAPRADPVAVLVNVNNPAHEALWREAQRAAQALQLELR
;
A
#
# COMPACT_ATOMS: atom_id res chain seq x y z
N ASP A 1 -17.65 12.21 17.75
CA ASP A 1 -17.64 11.17 16.69
C ASP A 1 -16.38 11.38 15.85
N GLU A 2 -15.56 10.36 15.69
CA GLU A 2 -14.39 10.43 14.83
C GLU A 2 -14.74 9.94 13.41
N HIS A 3 -14.28 10.69 12.41
CA HIS A 3 -14.56 10.43 11.00
C HIS A 3 -13.30 9.83 10.34
N ILE A 4 -13.37 8.60 9.89
CA ILE A 4 -12.27 7.91 9.22
C ILE A 4 -12.64 7.57 7.78
N GLY A 5 -11.82 8.03 6.84
CA GLY A 5 -11.95 7.68 5.42
C GLY A 5 -11.05 6.51 5.06
N ILE A 6 -11.60 5.45 4.47
CA ILE A 6 -10.81 4.32 3.94
C ILE A 6 -10.81 4.37 2.41
N SER A 7 -9.62 4.38 1.81
CA SER A 7 -9.45 4.25 0.36
C SER A 7 -8.72 2.96 0.03
N GLN A 8 -9.42 2.02 -0.60
CA GLN A 8 -8.87 0.72 -0.99
C GLN A 8 -8.73 0.58 -2.50
N LYS A 9 -7.66 -0.09 -2.92
CA LYS A 9 -7.37 -0.30 -4.33
C LYS A 9 -7.94 -1.60 -4.89
N ILE A 10 -7.57 -2.75 -4.38
CA ILE A 10 -7.76 -4.05 -5.04
C ILE A 10 -7.67 -5.18 -4.01
N GLY A 11 -8.51 -6.15 -4.21
CA GLY A 11 -8.53 -7.44 -3.59
C GLY A 11 -9.86 -8.09 -3.97
N SER A 12 -9.98 -9.39 -3.81
CA SER A 12 -11.31 -10.00 -3.80
C SER A 12 -12.17 -9.33 -2.72
N ALA A 13 -13.48 -9.44 -2.79
CA ALA A 13 -14.36 -8.96 -1.73
C ALA A 13 -13.90 -9.49 -0.37
N GLU A 14 -13.53 -10.76 -0.29
CA GLU A 14 -13.01 -11.41 0.92
C GLU A 14 -11.74 -10.76 1.49
N GLN A 15 -10.80 -10.35 0.65
CA GLN A 15 -9.56 -9.66 1.11
C GLN A 15 -9.85 -8.25 1.63
N ARG A 16 -10.80 -7.56 1.03
CA ARG A 16 -11.26 -6.23 1.51
C ARG A 16 -11.91 -6.37 2.87
N ASP A 17 -12.80 -7.33 2.99
CA ASP A 17 -13.55 -7.62 4.20
C ASP A 17 -12.61 -8.00 5.34
N GLU A 18 -11.54 -8.76 5.07
CA GLU A 18 -10.55 -9.14 6.08
C GLU A 18 -9.76 -7.94 6.60
N VAL A 19 -9.24 -7.08 5.72
CA VAL A 19 -8.50 -5.87 6.14
C VAL A 19 -9.39 -4.94 6.96
N GLU A 20 -10.62 -4.76 6.54
CA GLU A 20 -11.60 -3.92 7.25
C GLU A 20 -11.98 -4.54 8.60
N ARG A 21 -12.23 -5.84 8.64
CA ARG A 21 -12.53 -6.57 9.86
C ARG A 21 -11.42 -6.42 10.90
N GLN A 22 -10.16 -6.54 10.50
CA GLN A 22 -9.01 -6.36 11.40
C GLN A 22 -8.89 -4.92 11.89
N LEU A 23 -9.16 -3.94 11.03
CA LEU A 23 -9.20 -2.53 11.44
C LEU A 23 -10.30 -2.28 12.47
N LEU A 24 -11.52 -2.76 12.22
CA LEU A 24 -12.66 -2.61 13.14
C LEU A 24 -12.42 -3.32 14.47
N LEU A 25 -11.81 -4.50 14.46
CA LEU A 25 -11.42 -5.19 15.69
C LEU A 25 -10.43 -4.35 16.52
N GLY A 26 -9.35 -3.84 15.91
CA GLY A 26 -8.39 -3.00 16.60
C GLY A 26 -8.99 -1.71 17.13
N LEU A 27 -9.88 -1.07 16.37
CA LEU A 27 -10.61 0.11 16.82
C LEU A 27 -11.57 -0.21 17.97
N SER A 28 -12.23 -1.36 17.92
CA SER A 28 -13.13 -1.81 19.00
C SER A 28 -12.39 -2.05 20.30
N GLU A 29 -11.19 -2.62 20.27
CA GLU A 29 -10.33 -2.80 21.44
C GLU A 29 -9.93 -1.45 22.08
N LEU A 30 -9.89 -0.39 21.27
CA LEU A 30 -9.64 0.98 21.71
C LEU A 30 -10.92 1.75 22.11
N GLY A 31 -12.07 1.10 22.10
CA GLY A 31 -13.35 1.68 22.49
C GLY A 31 -14.12 2.41 21.39
N TYR A 32 -13.69 2.29 20.12
CA TYR A 32 -14.41 2.86 18.98
C TYR A 32 -15.39 1.85 18.36
N SER A 33 -16.57 2.29 18.00
CA SER A 33 -17.53 1.50 17.23
C SER A 33 -18.41 2.36 16.34
N GLU A 34 -18.77 1.85 15.15
CA GLU A 34 -19.61 2.56 14.18
C GLU A 34 -21.00 2.93 14.73
N GLU A 35 -21.46 2.23 15.76
CA GLU A 35 -22.77 2.48 16.36
C GLU A 35 -22.77 3.61 17.41
N ARG A 36 -21.59 4.07 17.84
CA ARG A 36 -21.48 5.01 18.98
C ARG A 36 -20.66 6.26 18.69
N ASN A 37 -19.44 6.10 18.22
CA ASN A 37 -18.45 7.18 18.21
C ASN A 37 -17.45 7.10 17.03
N LEU A 38 -17.72 6.24 16.05
CA LEU A 38 -16.91 6.10 14.85
C LEU A 38 -17.79 6.25 13.60
N LEU A 39 -17.46 7.20 12.74
CA LEU A 39 -18.02 7.27 11.39
C LEU A 39 -16.96 6.79 10.40
N LEU A 40 -17.21 5.63 9.78
CA LEU A 40 -16.30 5.01 8.83
C LEU A 40 -16.85 5.13 7.41
N GLU A 41 -16.19 5.90 6.55
CA GLU A 41 -16.54 6.02 5.14
C GLU A 41 -15.56 5.28 4.25
N ARG A 42 -16.08 4.52 3.31
CA ARG A 42 -15.36 3.61 2.45
C ARG A 42 -15.45 4.03 0.99
N ARG A 43 -14.33 4.00 0.28
CA ARG A 43 -14.26 4.21 -1.17
C ARG A 43 -13.41 3.12 -1.82
N TYR A 44 -13.97 2.45 -2.80
CA TYR A 44 -13.31 1.36 -3.53
C TYR A 44 -13.05 1.78 -4.96
N ALA A 45 -11.79 1.69 -5.37
CA ALA A 45 -11.38 2.06 -6.72
C ALA A 45 -11.66 0.96 -7.75
N ASP A 46 -11.93 -0.28 -7.33
CA ASP A 46 -12.26 -1.43 -8.18
C ASP A 46 -11.30 -1.58 -9.37
N SER A 47 -10.01 -1.59 -9.09
CA SER A 47 -8.91 -1.62 -10.08
C SER A 47 -8.75 -0.37 -10.95
N GLN A 48 -9.63 0.62 -10.83
CA GLN A 48 -9.57 1.89 -11.57
C GLN A 48 -8.78 2.93 -10.77
N LEU A 49 -7.44 2.91 -10.88
CA LEU A 49 -6.55 3.80 -10.13
C LEU A 49 -6.85 5.29 -10.36
N SER A 50 -7.40 5.65 -11.50
CA SER A 50 -7.83 7.01 -11.84
C SER A 50 -8.90 7.60 -10.93
N ARG A 51 -9.65 6.77 -10.19
CA ARG A 51 -10.65 7.20 -9.20
C ARG A 51 -10.03 7.67 -7.88
N LEU A 52 -8.83 7.21 -7.53
CA LEU A 52 -8.20 7.47 -6.24
C LEU A 52 -7.98 8.97 -5.95
N PRO A 53 -7.54 9.82 -6.90
CA PRO A 53 -7.41 11.25 -6.64
C PRO A 53 -8.72 11.93 -6.25
N ALA A 54 -9.83 11.58 -6.90
CA ALA A 54 -11.15 12.15 -6.59
C ALA A 54 -11.62 11.75 -5.18
N PHE A 55 -11.44 10.48 -4.80
CA PHE A 55 -11.77 10.01 -3.44
C PHE A 55 -10.92 10.70 -2.37
N ALA A 56 -9.61 10.85 -2.63
CA ALA A 56 -8.73 11.52 -1.68
C ALA A 56 -9.10 13.01 -1.51
N GLN A 57 -9.47 13.69 -2.60
CA GLN A 57 -9.94 15.08 -2.55
C GLN A 57 -11.26 15.20 -1.80
N GLU A 58 -12.21 14.27 -2.00
CA GLU A 58 -13.46 14.21 -1.26
C GLU A 58 -13.20 14.10 0.25
N PHE A 59 -12.36 13.18 0.69
CA PHE A 59 -12.00 13.03 2.10
C PHE A 59 -11.30 14.26 2.66
N ALA A 60 -10.40 14.86 1.90
CA ALA A 60 -9.71 16.09 2.30
C ALA A 60 -10.67 17.28 2.47
N ALA A 61 -11.66 17.42 1.57
CA ALA A 61 -12.67 18.48 1.62
C ALA A 61 -13.65 18.33 2.79
N ARG A 62 -13.91 17.10 3.23
CA ARG A 62 -14.83 16.79 4.33
C ARG A 62 -14.17 16.79 5.71
N ASN A 63 -12.87 17.12 5.79
CA ASN A 63 -12.11 17.21 7.03
C ASN A 63 -12.22 15.97 7.92
N PHE A 64 -11.98 14.79 7.36
CA PHE A 64 -11.88 13.56 8.15
C PHE A 64 -10.76 13.66 9.18
N ASP A 65 -10.91 13.02 10.33
CA ASP A 65 -9.91 12.99 11.40
C ASP A 65 -8.71 12.14 11.04
N ALA A 66 -8.92 11.10 10.22
CA ALA A 66 -7.86 10.27 9.64
C ALA A 66 -8.26 9.66 8.29
N ILE A 67 -7.28 9.33 7.46
CA ILE A 67 -7.46 8.59 6.20
C ILE A 67 -6.63 7.32 6.26
N VAL A 68 -7.27 6.17 6.14
CA VAL A 68 -6.60 4.87 6.04
C VAL A 68 -6.41 4.49 4.57
N THR A 69 -5.21 4.09 4.20
CA THR A 69 -4.87 3.72 2.82
C THR A 69 -4.23 2.33 2.77
N THR A 70 -4.61 1.50 1.81
CA THR A 70 -4.23 0.08 1.79
C THR A 70 -3.13 -0.26 0.78
N CYS A 71 -2.61 0.72 0.02
CA CYS A 71 -1.58 0.48 -0.99
C CYS A 71 -0.84 1.77 -1.38
N THR A 72 0.28 1.64 -2.08
CA THR A 72 1.09 2.76 -2.57
C THR A 72 0.29 3.79 -3.40
N PRO A 73 -0.54 3.41 -4.39
CA PRO A 73 -1.32 4.40 -5.15
C PRO A 73 -2.34 5.18 -4.31
N SER A 74 -3.06 4.52 -3.39
CA SER A 74 -4.02 5.22 -2.52
C SER A 74 -3.32 6.17 -1.55
N THR A 75 -2.18 5.76 -0.98
CA THR A 75 -1.36 6.62 -0.12
C THR A 75 -0.84 7.84 -0.89
N ARG A 76 -0.41 7.67 -2.14
CA ARG A 76 0.02 8.77 -3.00
C ARG A 76 -1.12 9.76 -3.27
N ALA A 77 -2.31 9.25 -3.58
CA ALA A 77 -3.48 10.08 -3.79
C ALA A 77 -3.84 10.89 -2.53
N ALA A 78 -3.90 10.24 -1.37
CA ALA A 78 -4.17 10.90 -0.09
C ALA A 78 -3.10 11.96 0.25
N ARG A 79 -1.81 11.63 0.09
CA ARG A 79 -0.71 12.58 0.30
C ARG A 79 -0.81 13.82 -0.58
N ASN A 80 -1.23 13.66 -1.84
CA ASN A 80 -1.38 14.77 -2.77
C ASN A 80 -2.60 15.65 -2.44
N ALA A 81 -3.64 15.07 -1.83
CA ALA A 81 -4.86 15.77 -1.46
C ALA A 81 -4.72 16.54 -0.13
N THR A 82 -3.95 16.03 0.83
CA THR A 82 -3.82 16.66 2.15
C THR A 82 -2.43 16.53 2.76
N ARG A 83 -2.02 17.56 3.51
CA ARG A 83 -0.82 17.58 4.37
C ARG A 83 -1.19 17.73 5.84
N ARG A 84 -2.48 17.86 6.14
CA ARG A 84 -2.99 18.15 7.50
C ARG A 84 -3.64 16.93 8.13
N ILE A 85 -4.48 16.22 7.38
CA ILE A 85 -5.19 15.04 7.88
C ILE A 85 -4.16 13.91 8.04
N PRO A 86 -4.09 13.25 9.19
CA PRO A 86 -3.28 12.05 9.38
C PRO A 86 -3.62 10.95 8.37
N ILE A 87 -2.61 10.35 7.77
CA ILE A 87 -2.76 9.25 6.81
C ILE A 87 -2.12 8.01 7.41
N VAL A 88 -2.91 6.95 7.58
CA VAL A 88 -2.44 5.65 8.08
C VAL A 88 -2.31 4.69 6.89
N MET A 89 -1.09 4.36 6.51
CA MET A 89 -0.81 3.40 5.45
C MET A 89 -0.74 1.97 6.02
N VAL A 90 -1.37 1.00 5.33
CA VAL A 90 -1.45 -0.39 5.81
C VAL A 90 -0.43 -1.31 5.12
N ALA A 91 -0.24 -1.18 3.80
CA ALA A 91 0.62 -2.08 3.03
C ALA A 91 1.32 -1.36 1.88
N VAL A 92 2.16 -0.39 2.21
CA VAL A 92 3.01 0.31 1.23
C VAL A 92 4.31 -0.47 1.05
N ALA A 93 4.73 -0.70 -0.19
CA ALA A 93 5.90 -1.50 -0.51
C ALA A 93 7.21 -0.85 -0.04
N ASP A 94 7.37 0.44 -0.34
CA ASP A 94 8.55 1.23 0.02
C ASP A 94 8.11 2.68 0.33
N PRO A 95 7.78 2.98 1.58
CA PRO A 95 7.33 4.33 1.94
C PRO A 95 8.43 5.39 1.93
N VAL A 96 9.69 4.99 2.13
CA VAL A 96 10.85 5.90 2.09
C VAL A 96 11.20 6.23 0.64
N GLY A 97 11.37 5.23 -0.22
CA GLY A 97 11.64 5.43 -1.64
C GLY A 97 10.48 6.12 -2.38
N ALA A 98 9.24 5.91 -1.94
CA ALA A 98 8.06 6.65 -2.42
C ALA A 98 7.97 8.08 -1.84
N GLN A 99 8.89 8.47 -0.95
CA GLN A 99 8.95 9.76 -0.26
C GLN A 99 7.67 10.07 0.55
N PHE A 100 7.01 9.07 1.10
CA PHE A 100 5.86 9.26 1.99
C PHE A 100 6.30 9.60 3.40
N VAL A 101 7.40 9.03 3.84
CA VAL A 101 8.03 9.25 5.13
C VAL A 101 9.54 9.47 4.96
N ASN A 102 10.16 10.17 5.91
CA ASN A 102 11.61 10.43 5.88
C ASN A 102 12.41 9.17 6.23
N SER A 103 11.92 8.40 7.20
CA SER A 103 12.44 7.09 7.58
C SER A 103 11.33 6.26 8.22
N LEU A 104 11.55 4.95 8.39
CA LEU A 104 10.58 4.07 9.06
C LEU A 104 10.46 4.38 10.56
N ALA A 105 11.56 4.78 11.21
CA ALA A 105 11.58 5.11 12.62
C ALA A 105 11.03 6.53 12.92
N TYR A 106 11.26 7.47 12.01
CA TYR A 106 10.85 8.87 12.15
C TYR A 106 10.16 9.33 10.85
N PRO A 107 8.86 9.12 10.71
CA PRO A 107 8.11 9.48 9.50
C PRO A 107 8.27 10.94 9.08
N GLY A 108 8.19 11.89 10.03
CA GLY A 108 8.42 13.33 9.78
C GLY A 108 7.40 13.99 8.85
N THR A 109 6.28 13.32 8.56
CA THR A 109 5.17 13.81 7.72
C THR A 109 3.84 13.51 8.41
N ASN A 110 2.71 13.86 7.77
CA ASN A 110 1.39 13.44 8.22
C ASN A 110 1.04 11.97 7.89
N ILE A 111 2.02 11.17 7.45
CA ILE A 111 1.83 9.77 7.07
C ILE A 111 2.56 8.88 8.07
N THR A 112 1.86 7.87 8.57
CA THR A 112 2.40 6.81 9.43
C THR A 112 1.78 5.47 9.04
N GLY A 113 2.20 4.39 9.68
CA GLY A 113 1.59 3.09 9.50
C GLY A 113 2.60 1.99 9.22
N ARG A 114 2.20 1.00 8.41
CA ARG A 114 2.94 -0.24 8.19
C ARG A 114 3.42 -0.36 6.75
N SER A 115 4.69 -0.71 6.56
CA SER A 115 5.28 -1.09 5.27
C SER A 115 5.27 -2.61 5.09
N SER A 116 5.05 -3.07 3.85
CA SER A 116 5.26 -4.47 3.49
C SER A 116 6.73 -4.79 3.17
N GLN A 117 7.58 -3.77 2.94
CA GLN A 117 9.00 -3.88 2.55
C GLN A 117 9.23 -4.91 1.43
N SER A 118 8.28 -5.03 0.50
CA SER A 118 8.32 -6.07 -0.53
C SER A 118 9.50 -5.96 -1.48
N ASN A 119 10.09 -4.77 -1.62
CA ASN A 119 11.27 -4.59 -2.46
C ASN A 119 12.50 -5.30 -1.88
N ASP A 120 12.65 -5.32 -0.57
CA ASP A 120 13.83 -5.86 0.11
C ASP A 120 13.94 -7.39 0.02
N ILE A 121 12.82 -8.07 -0.25
CA ILE A 121 12.78 -9.53 -0.33
C ILE A 121 12.96 -10.09 -1.75
N VAL A 122 12.93 -9.25 -2.78
CA VAL A 122 12.98 -9.69 -4.19
C VAL A 122 14.24 -10.49 -4.50
N ALA A 123 15.40 -10.00 -4.06
CA ALA A 123 16.68 -10.70 -4.28
C ALA A 123 16.67 -12.10 -3.63
N LYS A 124 16.14 -12.20 -2.43
CA LYS A 124 16.01 -13.49 -1.74
C LYS A 124 15.01 -14.41 -2.43
N MET A 125 13.90 -13.88 -2.92
CA MET A 125 12.91 -14.67 -3.68
C MET A 125 13.52 -15.25 -4.95
N LEU A 126 14.25 -14.45 -5.74
CA LEU A 126 14.95 -14.93 -6.94
C LEU A 126 16.03 -15.95 -6.62
N SER A 127 16.80 -15.76 -5.55
CA SER A 127 17.79 -16.73 -5.10
C SER A 127 17.15 -18.07 -4.69
N LEU A 128 16.04 -18.02 -3.97
CA LEU A 128 15.29 -19.22 -3.61
C LEU A 128 14.68 -19.91 -4.84
N PHE A 129 14.14 -19.14 -5.78
CA PHE A 129 13.62 -19.65 -7.05
C PHE A 129 14.72 -20.38 -7.84
N GLN A 130 15.90 -19.76 -8.01
CA GLN A 130 17.03 -20.38 -8.71
C GLN A 130 17.44 -21.72 -8.08
N ARG A 131 17.44 -21.80 -6.75
CA ARG A 131 17.73 -23.05 -6.02
C ARG A 131 16.67 -24.13 -6.22
N ALA A 132 15.39 -23.71 -6.27
CA ALA A 132 14.26 -24.62 -6.44
C ALA A 132 14.11 -25.09 -7.90
N ALA A 133 14.47 -24.24 -8.86
CA ALA A 133 14.34 -24.50 -10.29
C ALA A 133 15.62 -24.11 -11.05
N PRO A 134 16.74 -24.81 -10.86
CA PRO A 134 18.07 -24.42 -11.38
C PRO A 134 18.19 -24.46 -12.90
N ARG A 135 17.19 -25.03 -13.59
CA ARG A 135 17.12 -25.09 -15.07
C ARG A 135 16.17 -24.06 -15.68
N ALA A 136 15.49 -23.27 -14.84
CA ALA A 136 14.54 -22.27 -15.31
C ALA A 136 15.29 -20.98 -15.69
N ASP A 137 15.65 -20.89 -16.98
CA ASP A 137 16.27 -19.71 -17.60
C ASP A 137 15.82 -19.67 -19.07
N PRO A 138 15.14 -18.64 -19.55
CA PRO A 138 14.77 -17.39 -18.86
C PRO A 138 13.58 -17.51 -17.89
N VAL A 139 13.52 -16.59 -16.94
CA VAL A 139 12.41 -16.46 -15.98
C VAL A 139 11.45 -15.36 -16.44
N ALA A 140 10.17 -15.73 -16.65
CA ALA A 140 9.13 -14.75 -17.01
C ALA A 140 8.61 -14.03 -15.77
N VAL A 141 8.48 -12.70 -15.86
CA VAL A 141 7.97 -11.85 -14.76
C VAL A 141 6.75 -11.07 -15.22
N LEU A 142 5.62 -11.31 -14.57
CA LEU A 142 4.39 -10.56 -14.82
C LEU A 142 4.32 -9.30 -13.95
N VAL A 143 4.33 -8.14 -14.59
CA VAL A 143 4.23 -6.84 -13.92
C VAL A 143 3.02 -6.04 -14.38
N ASN A 144 2.38 -5.34 -13.46
CA ASN A 144 1.35 -4.37 -13.82
C ASN A 144 2.01 -3.00 -14.03
N VAL A 145 2.21 -2.62 -15.28
CA VAL A 145 2.86 -1.35 -15.68
C VAL A 145 2.12 -0.10 -15.20
N ASN A 146 0.83 -0.22 -14.89
CA ASN A 146 0.02 0.88 -14.37
C ASN A 146 0.17 1.09 -12.85
N ASN A 147 0.94 0.24 -12.17
CA ASN A 147 1.21 0.37 -10.75
C ASN A 147 2.64 0.90 -10.50
N PRO A 148 2.80 2.15 -10.06
CA PRO A 148 4.14 2.73 -9.83
C PRO A 148 5.02 1.94 -8.85
N ALA A 149 4.42 1.19 -7.92
CA ALA A 149 5.18 0.32 -7.01
C ALA A 149 5.87 -0.82 -7.74
N HIS A 150 5.34 -1.28 -8.87
CA HIS A 150 5.93 -2.36 -9.65
C HIS A 150 7.18 -1.93 -10.45
N GLU A 151 7.30 -0.65 -10.78
CA GLU A 151 8.51 -0.14 -11.43
C GLU A 151 9.74 -0.26 -10.52
N ALA A 152 9.60 0.10 -9.24
CA ALA A 152 10.68 -0.06 -8.26
C ALA A 152 11.02 -1.54 -8.03
N LEU A 153 10.01 -2.38 -7.89
CA LEU A 153 10.14 -3.83 -7.72
C LEU A 153 10.82 -4.47 -8.94
N TRP A 154 10.46 -4.05 -10.16
CA TRP A 154 11.08 -4.53 -11.39
C TRP A 154 12.57 -4.17 -11.47
N ARG A 155 12.93 -2.93 -11.13
CA ARG A 155 14.34 -2.50 -11.08
C ARG A 155 15.15 -3.34 -10.09
N GLU A 156 14.58 -3.65 -8.94
CA GLU A 156 15.25 -4.50 -7.94
C GLU A 156 15.37 -5.95 -8.43
N ALA A 157 14.33 -6.48 -9.08
CA ALA A 157 14.39 -7.80 -9.70
C ALA A 157 15.49 -7.90 -10.76
N GLN A 158 15.64 -6.89 -11.62
CA GLN A 158 16.69 -6.84 -12.62
C GLN A 158 18.11 -6.83 -12.00
N ARG A 159 18.33 -6.04 -10.94
CA ARG A 159 19.60 -6.02 -10.21
C ARG A 159 19.92 -7.38 -9.60
N ALA A 160 18.94 -7.97 -8.93
CA ALA A 160 19.11 -9.27 -8.30
C ALA A 160 19.36 -10.39 -9.32
N ALA A 161 18.63 -10.37 -10.45
CA ALA A 161 18.82 -11.33 -11.53
C ALA A 161 20.21 -11.22 -12.17
N GLN A 162 20.71 -10.00 -12.37
CA GLN A 162 22.06 -9.78 -12.86
C GLN A 162 23.13 -10.39 -11.92
N ALA A 163 22.97 -10.19 -10.60
CA ALA A 163 23.87 -10.78 -9.61
C ALA A 163 23.79 -12.31 -9.56
N LEU A 164 22.63 -12.89 -9.88
CA LEU A 164 22.38 -14.33 -9.93
C LEU A 164 22.63 -14.95 -11.32
N GLN A 165 23.00 -14.16 -12.31
CA GLN A 165 23.18 -14.57 -13.70
C GLN A 165 21.91 -15.22 -14.31
N LEU A 166 20.72 -14.67 -13.97
CA LEU A 166 19.42 -15.09 -14.49
C LEU A 166 18.96 -14.11 -15.57
N GLU A 167 18.36 -14.62 -16.65
CA GLU A 167 17.65 -13.81 -17.63
C GLU A 167 16.19 -13.62 -17.21
N LEU A 168 15.76 -12.33 -17.04
CA LEU A 168 14.34 -12.00 -16.82
C LEU A 168 13.70 -11.52 -18.12
N ARG A 169 12.49 -11.96 -18.38
CA ARG A 169 11.65 -11.56 -19.50
C ARG A 169 10.27 -11.09 -19.04
#